data_331930de7a74cd9eff5b3797a086ff7b
#
_entry.id   331930de7a74cd9eff5b3797a086ff7b
#
_cell.length_a   1.000
_cell.length_b   1.000
_cell.length_c   1.000
_cell.angle_alpha   90.00
_cell.angle_beta   90.00
_cell.angle_gamma   90.00
#
_symmetry.space_group_name_H-M   'P 1'
#
loop_
_entity.id
_entity.type
_entity.pdbx_description
1 polymer ?
#
loop_
_entity_poly.entity_id
_entity_poly.type
_entity_poly.pdbx_seq_one_letter_code
_entity_poly.pdbx_strand_id
1 'polypeptide(L)'
;FVLAAILTAILLRQNKRSHETQKKITEYSRLQELYLGNFVSLCSTYSSKLQSWQKLVMRKLASGQTEDLLKTLKAGKLSGENEDFHSSIDKAFLELYPRFVEEINELLRTEEKMELKKKGTLPPELRILALLRLGVVESSRIAAILQYSANTVYAYRNKMRNKAIDRDHFEQQVRQIGYKP
;
A
#
# COMPACT_ATOMS: atom_id res chain seq x y z
N PHE A 1 37.77 -23.02 -36.66
CA PHE A 1 38.04 -21.90 -35.73
C PHE A 1 36.86 -20.93 -35.64
N VAL A 2 36.27 -20.46 -36.76
CA VAL A 2 35.16 -19.49 -36.79
C VAL A 2 33.90 -20.06 -36.12
N LEU A 3 33.52 -21.31 -36.41
CA LEU A 3 32.35 -21.97 -35.76
C LEU A 3 32.53 -22.14 -34.23
N ALA A 4 33.73 -22.45 -33.79
CA ALA A 4 34.02 -22.56 -32.35
C ALA A 4 33.89 -21.18 -31.64
N ALA A 5 34.38 -20.10 -32.28
CA ALA A 5 34.24 -18.74 -31.74
C ALA A 5 32.75 -18.30 -31.67
N ILE A 6 31.97 -18.65 -32.69
CA ILE A 6 30.50 -18.35 -32.65
C ILE A 6 29.82 -19.13 -31.56
N LEU A 7 30.13 -20.42 -31.40
CA LEU A 7 29.52 -21.27 -30.35
C LEU A 7 29.86 -20.76 -28.95
N THR A 8 31.11 -20.38 -28.69
CA THR A 8 31.54 -19.80 -27.42
C THR A 8 30.84 -18.46 -27.15
N ALA A 9 30.67 -17.61 -28.15
CA ALA A 9 29.95 -16.34 -28.01
C ALA A 9 28.46 -16.55 -27.67
N ILE A 10 27.82 -17.55 -28.29
CA ILE A 10 26.42 -17.91 -28.00
C ILE A 10 26.31 -18.43 -26.55
N LEU A 11 27.20 -19.33 -26.12
CA LEU A 11 27.21 -19.88 -24.77
C LEU A 11 27.44 -18.79 -23.71
N LEU A 12 28.34 -17.85 -23.96
CA LEU A 12 28.60 -16.73 -23.05
C LEU A 12 27.37 -15.81 -22.96
N ARG A 13 26.66 -15.54 -24.07
CA ARG A 13 25.41 -14.77 -24.06
C ARG A 13 24.28 -15.49 -23.30
N GLN A 14 24.14 -16.79 -23.51
CA GLN A 14 23.15 -17.58 -22.78
C GLN A 14 23.44 -17.63 -21.28
N ASN A 15 24.71 -17.81 -20.90
CA ASN A 15 25.11 -17.81 -19.49
C ASN A 15 24.86 -16.45 -18.83
N LYS A 16 25.16 -15.35 -19.51
CA LYS A 16 24.86 -13.99 -19.02
C LYS A 16 23.37 -13.76 -18.82
N ARG A 17 22.54 -14.15 -19.80
CA ARG A 17 21.08 -14.06 -19.70
C ARG A 17 20.53 -14.92 -18.57
N SER A 18 21.02 -16.15 -18.41
CA SER A 18 20.64 -17.04 -17.32
C SER A 18 20.96 -16.42 -15.96
N HIS A 19 22.15 -15.85 -15.81
CA HIS A 19 22.58 -15.16 -14.58
C HIS A 19 21.70 -13.95 -14.24
N GLU A 20 21.33 -13.13 -15.25
CA GLU A 20 20.44 -11.98 -15.07
C GLU A 20 19.04 -12.42 -14.68
N THR A 21 18.53 -13.47 -15.30
CA THR A 21 17.22 -14.05 -14.94
C THR A 21 17.24 -14.62 -13.53
N GLN A 22 18.28 -15.33 -13.14
CA GLN A 22 18.42 -15.88 -11.79
C GLN A 22 18.49 -14.79 -10.72
N LYS A 23 19.22 -13.72 -10.97
CA LYS A 23 19.23 -12.53 -10.08
C LYS A 23 17.83 -11.95 -9.90
N LYS A 24 17.09 -11.76 -11.00
CA LYS A 24 15.71 -11.25 -10.94
C LYS A 24 14.81 -12.19 -10.11
N ILE A 25 14.87 -13.49 -10.32
CA ILE A 25 14.08 -14.48 -9.56
C ILE A 25 14.40 -14.39 -8.07
N THR A 26 15.69 -14.33 -7.71
CA THR A 26 16.10 -14.21 -6.31
C THR A 26 15.62 -12.91 -5.67
N GLU A 27 15.66 -11.81 -6.42
CA GLU A 27 15.17 -10.51 -5.97
C GLU A 27 13.65 -10.52 -5.77
N TYR A 28 12.88 -11.13 -6.68
CA TYR A 28 11.44 -11.34 -6.53
C TYR A 28 11.10 -12.22 -5.31
N SER A 29 11.81 -13.32 -5.11
CA SER A 29 11.63 -14.18 -3.91
C SER A 29 11.87 -13.41 -2.63
N ARG A 30 12.96 -12.65 -2.56
CA ARG A 30 13.27 -11.81 -1.39
C ARG A 30 12.20 -10.76 -1.13
N LEU A 31 11.68 -10.15 -2.19
CA LEU A 31 10.58 -9.20 -2.09
C LEU A 31 9.31 -9.86 -1.54
N GLN A 32 8.96 -11.05 -2.04
CA GLN A 32 7.81 -11.83 -1.54
C GLN A 32 7.96 -12.20 -0.06
N GLU A 33 9.15 -12.60 0.37
CA GLU A 33 9.43 -12.91 1.80
C GLU A 33 9.26 -11.67 2.68
N LEU A 34 9.74 -10.50 2.21
CA LEU A 34 9.54 -9.23 2.90
C LEU A 34 8.06 -8.87 3.01
N TYR A 35 7.29 -9.07 1.93
CA TYR A 35 5.83 -8.86 1.93
C TYR A 35 5.12 -9.75 2.95
N LEU A 36 5.43 -11.04 2.93
CA LEU A 36 4.85 -12.00 3.87
C LEU A 36 5.21 -11.64 5.31
N GLY A 37 6.46 -11.27 5.58
CA GLY A 37 6.90 -10.84 6.90
C GLY A 37 6.12 -9.62 7.42
N ASN A 38 5.99 -8.59 6.59
CA ASN A 38 5.23 -7.38 6.92
C ASN A 38 3.74 -7.68 7.10
N PHE A 39 3.15 -8.54 6.26
CA PHE A 39 1.76 -8.96 6.38
C PHE A 39 1.50 -9.73 7.68
N VAL A 40 2.36 -10.70 8.01
CA VAL A 40 2.27 -11.47 9.27
C VAL A 40 2.43 -10.57 10.48
N SER A 41 3.37 -9.62 10.45
CA SER A 41 3.56 -8.63 11.52
C SER A 41 2.31 -7.76 11.71
N LEU A 42 1.71 -7.31 10.61
CA LEU A 42 0.47 -6.54 10.64
C LEU A 42 -0.68 -7.37 11.24
N CYS A 43 -0.86 -8.61 10.80
CA CYS A 43 -1.87 -9.52 11.35
C CYS A 43 -1.67 -9.77 12.85
N SER A 44 -0.43 -9.97 13.30
CA SER A 44 -0.08 -10.16 14.71
C SER A 44 -0.44 -8.93 15.55
N THR A 45 -0.13 -7.74 15.06
CA THR A 45 -0.48 -6.47 15.71
C THR A 45 -1.99 -6.34 15.86
N TYR A 46 -2.76 -6.66 14.81
CA TYR A 46 -4.23 -6.63 14.87
C TYR A 46 -4.80 -7.65 15.82
N SER A 47 -4.29 -8.88 15.80
CA SER A 47 -4.71 -9.93 16.74
C SER A 47 -4.49 -9.50 18.19
N SER A 48 -3.35 -8.90 18.50
CA SER A 48 -3.04 -8.38 19.83
C SER A 48 -3.96 -7.24 20.24
N LYS A 49 -4.30 -6.32 19.31
CA LYS A 49 -5.26 -5.24 19.55
C LYS A 49 -6.65 -5.78 19.83
N LEU A 50 -7.16 -6.74 19.05
CA LEU A 50 -8.44 -7.38 19.27
C LEU A 50 -8.51 -8.05 20.66
N GLN A 51 -7.46 -8.76 21.07
CA GLN A 51 -7.39 -9.35 22.41
C GLN A 51 -7.42 -8.30 23.52
N SER A 52 -6.72 -7.19 23.33
CA SER A 52 -6.72 -6.07 24.28
C SER A 52 -8.11 -5.45 24.43
N TRP A 53 -8.81 -5.28 23.31
CA TRP A 53 -10.20 -4.82 23.27
C TRP A 53 -11.14 -5.79 23.97
N GLN A 54 -11.06 -7.06 23.68
CA GLN A 54 -11.85 -8.10 24.33
C GLN A 54 -11.67 -8.05 25.85
N LYS A 55 -10.42 -7.96 26.33
CA LYS A 55 -10.11 -7.85 27.75
C LYS A 55 -10.71 -6.57 28.37
N LEU A 56 -10.64 -5.43 27.66
CA LEU A 56 -11.21 -4.16 28.15
C LEU A 56 -12.73 -4.22 28.25
N VAL A 57 -13.40 -4.74 27.22
CA VAL A 57 -14.87 -4.92 27.20
C VAL A 57 -15.30 -5.83 28.34
N MET A 58 -14.67 -7.00 28.47
CA MET A 58 -14.98 -7.96 29.54
C MET A 58 -14.80 -7.36 30.95
N ARG A 59 -13.70 -6.63 31.15
CA ARG A 59 -13.41 -5.97 32.43
C ARG A 59 -14.48 -4.92 32.77
N LYS A 60 -14.86 -4.06 31.82
CA LYS A 60 -15.88 -3.02 32.03
C LYS A 60 -17.26 -3.60 32.26
N LEU A 61 -17.63 -4.68 31.56
CA LEU A 61 -18.88 -5.40 31.77
C LEU A 61 -18.92 -6.05 33.18
N ALA A 62 -17.83 -6.73 33.57
CA ALA A 62 -17.74 -7.37 34.89
C ALA A 62 -17.78 -6.37 36.06
N SER A 63 -17.31 -5.13 35.84
CA SER A 63 -17.35 -4.06 36.84
C SER A 63 -18.66 -3.23 36.81
N GLY A 64 -19.63 -3.58 35.97
CA GLY A 64 -20.91 -2.84 35.83
C GLY A 64 -20.79 -1.46 35.17
N GLN A 65 -19.61 -1.12 34.58
CA GLN A 65 -19.35 0.17 33.95
C GLN A 65 -19.88 0.24 32.49
N THR A 66 -21.15 -0.11 32.31
CA THR A 66 -21.81 -0.20 31.01
C THR A 66 -21.96 1.16 30.32
N GLU A 67 -22.26 2.24 31.08
CA GLU A 67 -22.37 3.58 30.52
C GLU A 67 -21.00 4.13 30.02
N ASP A 68 -19.94 3.86 30.76
CA ASP A 68 -18.60 4.27 30.37
C ASP A 68 -18.09 3.48 29.16
N LEU A 69 -18.45 2.19 29.09
CA LEU A 69 -18.22 1.39 27.87
C LEU A 69 -18.96 1.98 26.66
N LEU A 70 -20.24 2.33 26.81
CA LEU A 70 -21.02 2.96 25.75
C LEU A 70 -20.46 4.31 25.32
N LYS A 71 -19.99 5.14 26.27
CA LYS A 71 -19.29 6.40 25.97
C LYS A 71 -17.99 6.16 25.21
N THR A 72 -17.21 5.17 25.61
CA THR A 72 -15.94 4.79 24.95
C THR A 72 -16.19 4.32 23.52
N LEU A 73 -17.23 3.51 23.29
CA LEU A 73 -17.61 3.04 21.96
C LEU A 73 -18.17 4.16 21.07
N LYS A 74 -19.04 5.04 21.63
CA LYS A 74 -19.64 6.19 20.90
C LYS A 74 -18.61 7.28 20.59
N ALA A 75 -17.67 7.53 21.48
CA ALA A 75 -16.61 8.53 21.27
C ALA A 75 -15.63 8.17 20.15
N GLY A 76 -15.79 6.96 19.54
CA GLY A 76 -14.91 6.53 18.47
C GLY A 76 -13.42 6.60 18.88
N LYS A 77 -13.11 6.36 20.18
CA LYS A 77 -11.72 6.28 20.66
C LYS A 77 -10.90 5.16 20.01
N LEU A 78 -11.51 4.43 19.10
CA LEU A 78 -10.89 3.70 18.00
C LEU A 78 -10.17 4.61 17.00
N SER A 79 -10.40 5.95 17.04
CA SER A 79 -9.84 6.89 16.05
C SER A 79 -8.32 7.03 16.13
N GLY A 80 -7.72 6.96 17.31
CA GLY A 80 -6.26 6.95 17.45
C GLY A 80 -5.62 5.68 16.88
N GLU A 81 -6.33 4.56 16.95
CA GLU A 81 -5.88 3.29 16.38
C GLU A 81 -5.94 3.25 14.85
N ASN A 82 -6.84 4.05 14.24
CA ASN A 82 -6.90 4.19 12.79
C ASN A 82 -5.69 4.94 12.24
N GLU A 83 -5.20 5.97 12.96
CA GLU A 83 -3.98 6.69 12.55
C GLU A 83 -2.74 5.80 12.63
N ASP A 84 -2.63 4.98 13.65
CA ASP A 84 -1.54 4.00 13.77
C ASP A 84 -1.60 2.93 12.68
N PHE A 85 -2.80 2.47 12.34
CA PHE A 85 -3.02 1.53 11.25
C PHE A 85 -2.64 2.12 9.90
N HIS A 86 -3.16 3.31 9.59
CA HIS A 86 -2.84 4.01 8.36
C HIS A 86 -1.34 4.29 8.25
N SER A 87 -0.71 4.72 9.35
CA SER A 87 0.74 4.98 9.38
C SER A 87 1.56 3.71 9.14
N SER A 88 1.12 2.57 9.67
CA SER A 88 1.80 1.27 9.46
C SER A 88 1.69 0.80 8.02
N ILE A 89 0.49 0.93 7.41
CA ILE A 89 0.28 0.63 5.98
C ILE A 89 1.11 1.57 5.11
N ASP A 90 1.08 2.87 5.38
CA ASP A 90 1.81 3.88 4.61
C ASP A 90 3.31 3.58 4.60
N LYS A 91 3.88 3.27 5.76
CA LYS A 91 5.30 2.91 5.89
C LYS A 91 5.64 1.66 5.08
N ALA A 92 4.91 0.56 5.31
CA ALA A 92 5.13 -0.68 4.59
C ALA A 92 4.99 -0.49 3.07
N PHE A 93 4.00 0.30 2.63
CA PHE A 93 3.81 0.60 1.22
C PHE A 93 4.96 1.42 0.63
N LEU A 94 5.41 2.47 1.33
CA LEU A 94 6.50 3.34 0.86
C LEU A 94 7.88 2.64 0.89
N GLU A 95 8.08 1.65 1.75
CA GLU A 95 9.26 0.78 1.69
C GLU A 95 9.30 -0.05 0.39
N LEU A 96 8.14 -0.47 -0.10
CA LEU A 96 8.02 -1.25 -1.33
C LEU A 96 8.04 -0.39 -2.60
N TYR A 97 7.48 0.81 -2.50
CA TYR A 97 7.37 1.77 -3.59
C TYR A 97 7.95 3.13 -3.18
N PRO A 98 9.28 3.24 -2.97
CA PRO A 98 9.90 4.46 -2.43
C PRO A 98 9.71 5.68 -3.34
N ARG A 99 9.53 5.48 -4.65
CA ARG A 99 9.29 6.54 -5.63
C ARG A 99 7.83 6.77 -5.98
N PHE A 100 6.89 6.16 -5.25
CA PHE A 100 5.47 6.21 -5.56
C PHE A 100 4.93 7.63 -5.69
N VAL A 101 5.27 8.52 -4.76
CA VAL A 101 4.77 9.91 -4.77
C VAL A 101 5.35 10.70 -5.96
N GLU A 102 6.60 10.46 -6.30
CA GLU A 102 7.27 11.05 -7.45
C GLU A 102 6.61 10.59 -8.75
N GLU A 103 6.39 9.27 -8.90
CA GLU A 103 5.75 8.69 -10.06
C GLU A 103 4.27 9.09 -10.20
N ILE A 104 3.53 9.26 -9.09
CA ILE A 104 2.20 9.88 -9.12
C ILE A 104 2.29 11.32 -9.62
N ASN A 105 3.25 12.10 -9.14
CA ASN A 105 3.44 13.49 -9.56
C ASN A 105 3.81 13.62 -11.05
N GLU A 106 4.42 12.60 -11.65
CA GLU A 106 4.66 12.55 -13.10
C GLU A 106 3.34 12.41 -13.90
N LEU A 107 2.30 11.87 -13.28
CA LEU A 107 0.97 11.70 -13.88
C LEU A 107 0.04 12.92 -13.67
N LEU A 108 0.42 13.83 -12.75
CA LEU A 108 -0.38 15.01 -12.40
C LEU A 108 0.10 16.25 -13.18
N ARG A 109 -0.83 17.18 -13.42
CA ARG A 109 -0.47 18.49 -13.95
C ARG A 109 0.49 19.21 -13.01
N THR A 110 1.34 20.07 -13.55
CA THR A 110 2.43 20.73 -12.80
C THR A 110 1.95 21.48 -11.57
N GLU A 111 0.80 22.17 -11.68
CA GLU A 111 0.16 22.93 -10.61
C GLU A 111 -0.56 22.08 -9.56
N GLU A 112 -0.73 20.79 -9.85
CA GLU A 112 -1.47 19.84 -9.00
C GLU A 112 -0.58 18.83 -8.29
N LYS A 113 0.74 18.99 -8.41
CA LYS A 113 1.71 18.09 -7.74
C LYS A 113 1.53 18.12 -6.24
N MET A 114 1.74 16.97 -5.62
CA MET A 114 1.52 16.74 -4.20
C MET A 114 2.84 16.55 -3.47
N GLU A 115 2.94 17.17 -2.29
CA GLU A 115 4.06 16.97 -1.37
C GLU A 115 3.57 16.27 -0.10
N LEU A 116 4.42 15.41 0.47
CA LEU A 116 4.13 14.78 1.76
C LEU A 116 4.37 15.76 2.90
N LYS A 117 3.31 16.16 3.60
CA LYS A 117 3.40 17.01 4.80
C LYS A 117 4.22 16.38 5.92
N LYS A 118 4.25 15.05 6.01
CA LYS A 118 5.00 14.28 6.98
C LYS A 118 5.66 13.10 6.29
N LYS A 119 6.97 12.95 6.47
CA LYS A 119 7.73 11.84 5.89
C LYS A 119 7.16 10.49 6.34
N GLY A 120 6.91 9.62 5.38
CA GLY A 120 6.39 8.26 5.65
C GLY A 120 4.89 8.18 5.94
N THR A 121 4.12 9.25 5.69
CA THR A 121 2.66 9.25 5.85
C THR A 121 2.00 9.75 4.57
N LEU A 122 1.11 8.95 4.03
CA LEU A 122 0.35 9.28 2.82
C LEU A 122 -0.92 10.05 3.19
N PRO A 123 -1.25 11.14 2.50
CA PRO A 123 -2.57 11.75 2.60
C PRO A 123 -3.66 10.79 2.07
N PRO A 124 -4.94 10.98 2.45
CA PRO A 124 -6.03 10.07 2.08
C PRO A 124 -6.10 9.76 0.58
N GLU A 125 -5.88 10.75 -0.26
CA GLU A 125 -5.89 10.62 -1.72
C GLU A 125 -4.82 9.63 -2.19
N LEU A 126 -3.58 9.81 -1.75
CA LEU A 126 -2.46 8.95 -2.14
C LEU A 126 -2.60 7.54 -1.55
N ARG A 127 -3.18 7.40 -0.36
CA ARG A 127 -3.46 6.11 0.26
C ARG A 127 -4.47 5.28 -0.55
N ILE A 128 -5.50 5.94 -1.11
CA ILE A 128 -6.44 5.31 -2.04
C ILE A 128 -5.73 4.86 -3.31
N LEU A 129 -4.84 5.70 -3.88
CA LEU A 129 -4.05 5.35 -5.06
C LEU A 129 -3.05 4.21 -4.76
N ALA A 130 -2.49 4.15 -3.56
CA ALA A 130 -1.65 3.06 -3.11
C ALA A 130 -2.40 1.72 -3.11
N LEU A 131 -3.66 1.70 -2.63
CA LEU A 131 -4.50 0.50 -2.69
C LEU A 131 -4.86 0.12 -4.14
N LEU A 132 -5.12 1.11 -5.02
CA LEU A 132 -5.30 0.86 -6.45
C LEU A 132 -4.05 0.23 -7.07
N ARG A 133 -2.86 0.71 -6.71
CA ARG A 133 -1.58 0.13 -7.13
C ARG A 133 -1.42 -1.32 -6.67
N LEU A 134 -1.89 -1.67 -5.49
CA LEU A 134 -1.90 -3.04 -4.96
C LEU A 134 -3.01 -3.93 -5.56
N GLY A 135 -3.78 -3.42 -6.52
CA GLY A 135 -4.83 -4.17 -7.21
C GLY A 135 -6.20 -4.15 -6.53
N VAL A 136 -6.38 -3.37 -5.46
CA VAL A 136 -7.69 -3.17 -4.85
C VAL A 136 -8.47 -2.11 -5.63
N VAL A 137 -9.27 -2.53 -6.60
CA VAL A 137 -9.94 -1.63 -7.56
C VAL A 137 -11.30 -1.15 -7.07
N GLU A 138 -12.02 -1.98 -6.32
CA GLU A 138 -13.38 -1.70 -5.87
C GLU A 138 -13.42 -0.65 -4.76
N SER A 139 -14.16 0.43 -4.98
CA SER A 139 -14.28 1.52 -4.01
C SER A 139 -14.89 1.09 -2.67
N SER A 140 -15.78 0.11 -2.67
CA SER A 140 -16.35 -0.49 -1.45
C SER A 140 -15.29 -1.20 -0.61
N ARG A 141 -14.37 -1.94 -1.25
CA ARG A 141 -13.26 -2.61 -0.57
C ARG A 141 -12.24 -1.61 -0.03
N ILE A 142 -11.90 -0.59 -0.83
CA ILE A 142 -11.02 0.50 -0.38
C ILE A 142 -11.63 1.21 0.83
N ALA A 143 -12.94 1.51 0.78
CA ALA A 143 -13.67 2.15 1.86
C ALA A 143 -13.63 1.31 3.13
N ALA A 144 -13.86 0.00 3.03
CA ALA A 144 -13.79 -0.92 4.17
C ALA A 144 -12.37 -0.99 4.78
N ILE A 145 -11.32 -1.07 3.94
CA ILE A 145 -9.92 -1.11 4.39
C ILE A 145 -9.53 0.18 5.12
N LEU A 146 -9.89 1.34 4.55
CA LEU A 146 -9.51 2.66 5.09
C LEU A 146 -10.50 3.20 6.12
N GLN A 147 -11.61 2.49 6.38
CA GLN A 147 -12.71 2.93 7.23
C GLN A 147 -13.29 4.28 6.78
N TYR A 148 -13.39 4.47 5.48
CA TYR A 148 -14.04 5.62 4.84
C TYR A 148 -15.43 5.24 4.35
N SER A 149 -16.26 6.25 4.06
CA SER A 149 -17.48 6.01 3.28
C SER A 149 -17.14 5.73 1.82
N ALA A 150 -17.97 4.94 1.13
CA ALA A 150 -17.81 4.71 -0.30
C ALA A 150 -17.83 6.03 -1.09
N ASN A 151 -18.70 6.97 -0.69
CA ASN A 151 -18.78 8.31 -1.29
C ASN A 151 -17.47 9.10 -1.12
N THR A 152 -16.82 9.01 0.04
CA THR A 152 -15.52 9.62 0.30
C THR A 152 -14.47 9.08 -0.66
N VAL A 153 -14.42 7.75 -0.86
CA VAL A 153 -13.48 7.14 -1.81
C VAL A 153 -13.75 7.60 -3.24
N TYR A 154 -15.02 7.62 -3.67
CA TYR A 154 -15.39 8.13 -5.00
C TYR A 154 -14.99 9.60 -5.19
N ALA A 155 -15.22 10.45 -4.19
CA ALA A 155 -14.85 11.85 -4.24
C ALA A 155 -13.33 12.05 -4.42
N TYR A 156 -12.52 11.31 -3.66
CA TYR A 156 -11.05 11.37 -3.78
C TYR A 156 -10.56 10.82 -5.12
N ARG A 157 -11.09 9.71 -5.61
CA ARG A 157 -10.74 9.17 -6.93
C ARG A 157 -11.05 10.17 -8.03
N ASN A 158 -12.25 10.76 -8.03
CA ASN A 158 -12.63 11.78 -9.01
C ASN A 158 -11.74 13.02 -8.91
N LYS A 159 -11.44 13.48 -7.69
CA LYS A 159 -10.52 14.59 -7.46
C LYS A 159 -9.15 14.32 -8.08
N MET A 160 -8.58 13.15 -7.87
CA MET A 160 -7.26 12.79 -8.41
C MET A 160 -7.28 12.64 -9.93
N ARG A 161 -8.32 12.02 -10.50
CA ARG A 161 -8.50 11.96 -11.95
C ARG A 161 -8.60 13.34 -12.59
N ASN A 162 -9.27 14.29 -11.95
CA ASN A 162 -9.38 15.66 -12.44
C ASN A 162 -8.05 16.43 -12.38
N LYS A 163 -7.10 16.01 -11.55
CA LYS A 163 -5.76 16.58 -11.44
C LYS A 163 -4.76 15.97 -12.43
N ALA A 164 -5.11 14.83 -13.00
CA ALA A 164 -4.23 14.10 -13.90
C ALA A 164 -4.07 14.79 -15.26
N ILE A 165 -2.93 14.55 -15.91
CA ILE A 165 -2.65 14.95 -17.29
C ILE A 165 -3.58 14.17 -18.23
N ASP A 166 -3.68 12.85 -18.03
CA ASP A 166 -4.59 11.96 -18.75
C ASP A 166 -5.64 11.42 -17.78
N ARG A 167 -6.81 12.06 -17.78
CA ARG A 167 -7.90 11.73 -16.88
C ARG A 167 -8.44 10.31 -17.09
N ASP A 168 -8.54 9.87 -18.33
CA ASP A 168 -9.23 8.63 -18.68
C ASP A 168 -8.39 7.41 -18.37
N HIS A 169 -7.08 7.49 -18.54
CA HIS A 169 -6.15 6.39 -18.27
C HIS A 169 -5.43 6.50 -16.92
N PHE A 170 -5.70 7.54 -16.12
CA PHE A 170 -4.99 7.82 -14.88
C PHE A 170 -4.90 6.60 -13.94
N GLU A 171 -6.03 5.98 -13.61
CA GLU A 171 -6.04 4.83 -12.69
C GLU A 171 -5.34 3.59 -13.29
N GLN A 172 -5.35 3.45 -14.61
CA GLN A 172 -4.58 2.39 -15.27
C GLN A 172 -3.08 2.65 -15.15
N GLN A 173 -2.66 3.90 -15.34
CA GLN A 173 -1.25 4.31 -15.17
C GLN A 173 -0.80 4.14 -13.72
N VAL A 174 -1.62 4.51 -12.73
CA VAL A 174 -1.35 4.29 -11.31
C VAL A 174 -1.08 2.81 -11.00
N ARG A 175 -1.85 1.90 -11.59
CA ARG A 175 -1.66 0.45 -11.40
C ARG A 175 -0.34 -0.07 -11.97
N GLN A 176 0.28 0.66 -12.88
CA GLN A 176 1.55 0.30 -13.53
C GLN A 176 2.79 0.93 -12.87
N ILE A 177 2.62 1.79 -11.86
CA ILE A 177 3.72 2.40 -11.11
C ILE A 177 4.66 1.32 -10.57
N GLY A 178 5.98 1.53 -10.70
CA GLY A 178 6.99 0.58 -10.26
C GLY A 178 7.18 -0.67 -11.16
N TYR A 179 6.44 -0.79 -12.27
CA TYR A 179 6.67 -1.83 -13.29
C TYR A 179 7.53 -1.32 -14.46
N LYS A 180 8.33 -0.27 -14.28
CA LYS A 180 9.28 0.11 -15.34
C LYS A 180 10.30 -1.01 -15.53
N PRO A 181 10.42 -1.57 -16.76
CA PRO A 181 11.38 -2.63 -17.08
C PRO A 181 12.82 -2.17 -16.94
#